data_10d28070b57dc7e0229c5671e005cbd3
#
_entry.id   10d28070b57dc7e0229c5671e005cbd3
#
_cell.length_a   1.000
_cell.length_b   1.000
_cell.length_c   1.000
_cell.angle_alpha   90.00
_cell.angle_beta   90.00
_cell.angle_gamma   90.00
#
_symmetry.space_group_name_H-M   'P 1'
#
loop_
_entity.id
_entity.type
_entity.pdbx_description
1 polymer ?
#
loop_
_entity_poly.entity_id
_entity_poly.type
_entity_poly.pdbx_seq_one_letter_code
_entity_poly.pdbx_strand_id
1 'polypeptide(L)'
;LFGDNAAARSDENRDGDDVIPAAEMIGEGVISTPDDELGGGVTPDGKTLIFEKSAPPHYLYIMCESHLADGKWGKPEILPFSGQYRDTDPVAAPDGQSILFASDRPVNAKDLHRWSIWRAQRTASGWEEPKLVPGAVNNEGSQVFASIAANGNIYFASDRKTGSYDVFRAKFVDGEYQEAEDLGPAVNGQGIATFEATIAPDESYLLLGSFGRQPGLGNSDLYVSFNDEGVWGKPVNLGPQINTRARDYSPRISGDGKWLYFTSERGFLDEKREQPYSVQSLSLGLASITNGLGNLYRVPLEPVLRTARKQVAAKSQNGNGG
;
A
#
# COMPACT_ATOMS: atom_id res chain seq x y z
N LEU A 1 -59.52 19.11 5.81
CA LEU A 1 -58.47 19.87 6.53
C LEU A 1 -57.44 18.87 7.03
N PHE A 2 -56.52 18.49 6.19
CA PHE A 2 -55.33 17.69 6.54
C PHE A 2 -54.14 18.59 6.25
N GLY A 3 -53.42 18.99 7.32
CA GLY A 3 -52.16 19.74 7.24
C GLY A 3 -51.01 18.75 7.14
N ASP A 4 -50.28 18.81 6.04
CA ASP A 4 -48.99 18.17 5.87
C ASP A 4 -47.95 18.89 6.73
N ASN A 5 -47.43 18.18 7.74
CA ASN A 5 -46.19 18.52 8.43
C ASN A 5 -45.06 17.68 7.91
N ALA A 6 -44.40 18.13 6.84
CA ALA A 6 -43.09 17.66 6.44
C ALA A 6 -42.07 18.19 7.47
N ALA A 7 -41.69 17.32 8.39
CA ALA A 7 -40.58 17.58 9.29
C ALA A 7 -39.29 17.65 8.50
N ALA A 8 -38.72 18.85 8.39
CA ALA A 8 -37.35 19.07 7.98
C ALA A 8 -36.40 18.31 8.94
N ARG A 9 -35.75 17.26 8.46
CA ARG A 9 -34.63 16.64 9.17
C ARG A 9 -33.48 17.62 9.12
N SER A 10 -33.15 18.16 10.27
CA SER A 10 -32.01 19.03 10.51
C SER A 10 -30.71 18.33 10.11
N ASP A 11 -29.95 18.95 9.23
CA ASP A 11 -28.55 18.66 8.86
C ASP A 11 -27.60 19.05 10.02
N GLU A 12 -27.80 18.50 11.19
CA GLU A 12 -26.89 18.65 12.33
C GLU A 12 -26.15 17.34 12.56
N ASN A 13 -24.96 17.20 11.98
CA ASN A 13 -23.77 16.48 12.43
C ASN A 13 -22.84 16.07 11.24
N ARG A 14 -22.43 17.00 10.40
CA ARG A 14 -21.46 16.72 9.32
C ARG A 14 -20.01 17.09 9.66
N ASP A 15 -19.75 17.87 10.69
CA ASP A 15 -18.37 18.30 11.03
C ASP A 15 -17.57 17.27 11.84
N GLY A 16 -18.20 16.28 12.47
CA GLY A 16 -17.52 15.23 13.22
C GLY A 16 -16.96 14.09 12.37
N ASP A 17 -17.48 13.92 11.14
CA ASP A 17 -17.14 12.78 10.26
C ASP A 17 -15.85 12.97 9.44
N ASP A 18 -15.24 14.16 9.46
CA ASP A 18 -14.07 14.49 8.64
C ASP A 18 -12.73 14.33 9.38
N VAL A 19 -12.77 13.97 10.65
CA VAL A 19 -11.55 13.75 11.43
C VAL A 19 -10.96 12.39 11.08
N ILE A 20 -9.77 12.39 10.47
CA ILE A 20 -8.98 11.18 10.31
C ILE A 20 -8.40 10.84 11.68
N PRO A 21 -8.75 9.68 12.29
CA PRO A 21 -8.18 9.30 13.57
C PRO A 21 -6.68 9.01 13.46
N ALA A 22 -5.98 8.98 14.58
CA ALA A 22 -4.59 8.55 14.61
C ALA A 22 -4.45 7.13 14.07
N ALA A 23 -3.38 6.88 13.32
CA ALA A 23 -3.09 5.54 12.83
C ALA A 23 -2.80 4.58 13.99
N GLU A 24 -3.37 3.38 13.92
CA GLU A 24 -3.20 2.31 14.90
C GLU A 24 -2.10 1.36 14.46
N MET A 25 -1.14 1.05 15.33
CA MET A 25 -0.14 0.01 15.09
C MET A 25 -0.82 -1.36 15.13
N ILE A 26 -0.45 -2.24 14.21
CA ILE A 26 -1.05 -3.58 14.09
C ILE A 26 -0.26 -4.59 14.91
N GLY A 27 -0.95 -5.28 15.82
CA GLY A 27 -0.42 -6.44 16.54
C GLY A 27 0.88 -6.15 17.28
N GLU A 28 0.95 -5.03 18.01
CA GLU A 28 2.13 -4.61 18.78
C GLU A 28 2.73 -5.76 19.60
N GLY A 29 4.04 -5.97 19.43
CA GLY A 29 4.80 -7.06 20.05
C GLY A 29 4.61 -8.45 19.45
N VAL A 30 3.74 -8.60 18.41
CA VAL A 30 3.52 -9.88 17.72
C VAL A 30 3.73 -9.72 16.22
N ILE A 31 3.11 -8.73 15.61
CA ILE A 31 3.24 -8.38 14.19
C ILE A 31 4.28 -7.27 14.04
N SER A 32 4.01 -6.08 14.62
CA SER A 32 4.94 -4.99 14.71
C SER A 32 5.88 -5.23 15.89
N THR A 33 7.18 -5.38 15.61
CA THR A 33 8.23 -5.77 16.56
C THR A 33 9.43 -4.83 16.42
N PRO A 34 10.52 -4.99 17.17
CA PRO A 34 11.76 -4.26 16.88
C PRO A 34 12.45 -4.66 15.57
N ASP A 35 11.95 -5.66 14.85
CA ASP A 35 12.40 -6.00 13.49
C ASP A 35 11.83 -5.00 12.46
N ASP A 36 12.08 -5.24 11.19
CA ASP A 36 11.60 -4.41 10.07
C ASP A 36 10.43 -5.13 9.38
N GLU A 37 9.20 -4.66 9.62
CA GLU A 37 7.97 -5.22 9.04
C GLU A 37 7.38 -4.28 7.99
N LEU A 38 7.09 -4.84 6.80
CA LEU A 38 6.74 -4.08 5.61
C LEU A 38 5.52 -4.67 4.90
N GLY A 39 4.88 -3.87 4.04
CA GLY A 39 3.99 -4.31 2.98
C GLY A 39 2.74 -5.08 3.40
N GLY A 40 2.28 -4.93 4.65
CA GLY A 40 1.21 -5.75 5.19
C GLY A 40 -0.19 -5.42 4.69
N GLY A 41 -0.95 -6.46 4.35
CA GLY A 41 -2.36 -6.38 3.99
C GLY A 41 -3.16 -7.60 4.48
N VAL A 42 -4.43 -7.35 4.81
CA VAL A 42 -5.34 -8.39 5.30
C VAL A 42 -6.15 -8.97 4.16
N THR A 43 -6.27 -10.31 4.13
CA THR A 43 -7.11 -11.02 3.17
C THR A 43 -8.57 -10.54 3.21
N PRO A 44 -9.36 -10.72 2.11
CA PRO A 44 -10.74 -10.24 2.03
C PRO A 44 -11.68 -10.75 3.14
N ASP A 45 -11.41 -11.93 3.70
CA ASP A 45 -12.17 -12.48 4.82
C ASP A 45 -11.83 -11.85 6.19
N GLY A 46 -10.83 -10.95 6.22
CA GLY A 46 -10.39 -10.26 7.42
C GLY A 46 -9.59 -11.11 8.42
N LYS A 47 -9.21 -12.35 8.06
CA LYS A 47 -8.66 -13.32 9.00
C LYS A 47 -7.17 -13.62 8.88
N THR A 48 -6.57 -13.29 7.74
CA THR A 48 -5.14 -13.51 7.52
C THR A 48 -4.46 -12.21 7.14
N LEU A 49 -3.45 -11.82 7.89
CA LEU A 49 -2.52 -10.75 7.54
C LEU A 49 -1.34 -11.38 6.83
N ILE A 50 -1.02 -10.89 5.63
CA ILE A 50 0.18 -11.25 4.87
C ILE A 50 1.06 -10.02 4.83
N PHE A 51 2.31 -10.17 5.20
CA PHE A 51 3.28 -9.08 5.29
C PHE A 51 4.69 -9.60 5.10
N GLU A 52 5.65 -8.72 5.08
CA GLU A 52 7.05 -9.09 4.94
C GLU A 52 7.87 -8.67 6.15
N LYS A 53 8.89 -9.45 6.43
CA LYS A 53 10.00 -9.08 7.30
C LYS A 53 11.26 -8.89 6.46
N SER A 54 12.01 -7.83 6.76
CA SER A 54 13.25 -7.55 6.08
C SER A 54 14.44 -7.78 7.02
N ALA A 55 15.48 -8.39 6.49
CA ALA A 55 16.78 -8.40 7.18
C ALA A 55 17.54 -7.12 6.82
N PRO A 56 18.07 -6.38 7.83
CA PRO A 56 18.67 -5.07 7.62
C PRO A 56 19.89 -5.10 6.70
N PRO A 57 20.09 -4.05 5.90
CA PRO A 57 19.15 -3.03 5.48
C PRO A 57 18.48 -3.41 4.15
N HIS A 58 17.31 -4.01 4.17
CA HIS A 58 16.53 -4.40 2.97
C HIS A 58 17.26 -5.37 2.02
N TYR A 59 18.14 -6.22 2.59
CA TYR A 59 18.92 -7.17 1.79
C TYR A 59 18.12 -8.43 1.46
N LEU A 60 17.30 -8.90 2.37
CA LEU A 60 16.43 -10.06 2.23
C LEU A 60 15.02 -9.70 2.67
N TYR A 61 14.04 -10.00 1.84
CA TYR A 61 12.62 -9.86 2.13
C TYR A 61 11.99 -11.24 2.22
N ILE A 62 11.28 -11.52 3.30
CA ILE A 62 10.66 -12.80 3.58
C ILE A 62 9.18 -12.55 3.88
N MET A 63 8.29 -13.18 3.12
CA MET A 63 6.85 -13.06 3.35
C MET A 63 6.39 -13.98 4.47
N CYS A 64 5.57 -13.41 5.35
CA CYS A 64 4.97 -14.06 6.48
C CYS A 64 3.45 -13.98 6.42
N GLU A 65 2.77 -14.92 7.06
CA GLU A 65 1.34 -14.81 7.35
C GLU A 65 1.08 -14.95 8.85
N SER A 66 0.02 -14.26 9.31
CA SER A 66 -0.51 -14.38 10.67
C SER A 66 -2.02 -14.47 10.62
N HIS A 67 -2.61 -15.25 11.51
CA HIS A 67 -4.04 -15.50 11.56
C HIS A 67 -4.68 -14.79 12.75
N LEU A 68 -5.83 -14.15 12.49
CA LEU A 68 -6.64 -13.50 13.52
C LEU A 68 -7.56 -14.52 14.18
N ALA A 69 -7.40 -14.72 15.47
CA ALA A 69 -8.27 -15.55 16.31
C ALA A 69 -8.65 -14.78 17.56
N ASP A 70 -9.93 -14.78 17.92
CA ASP A 70 -10.47 -14.10 19.10
C ASP A 70 -10.04 -12.62 19.22
N GLY A 71 -9.96 -11.93 18.06
CA GLY A 71 -9.56 -10.53 17.97
C GLY A 71 -8.07 -10.26 18.17
N LYS A 72 -7.22 -11.30 18.17
CA LYS A 72 -5.77 -11.18 18.34
C LYS A 72 -5.03 -11.86 17.19
N TRP A 73 -3.96 -11.21 16.72
CA TRP A 73 -3.04 -11.79 15.77
C TRP A 73 -2.18 -12.88 16.42
N GLY A 74 -2.08 -14.03 15.75
CA GLY A 74 -1.21 -15.13 16.13
C GLY A 74 0.25 -14.84 15.78
N LYS A 75 1.15 -15.72 16.25
CA LYS A 75 2.56 -15.65 15.88
C LYS A 75 2.71 -15.81 14.35
N PRO A 76 3.49 -14.93 13.69
CA PRO A 76 3.73 -15.06 12.24
C PRO A 76 4.45 -16.35 11.87
N GLU A 77 4.08 -16.90 10.72
CA GLU A 77 4.76 -18.03 10.08
C GLU A 77 5.24 -17.60 8.70
N ILE A 78 6.41 -18.10 8.28
CA ILE A 78 6.94 -17.83 6.95
C ILE A 78 6.12 -18.62 5.93
N LEU A 79 5.74 -17.96 4.82
CA LEU A 79 5.05 -18.63 3.72
C LEU A 79 5.94 -19.75 3.13
N PRO A 80 5.40 -20.93 2.81
CA PRO A 80 6.19 -22.13 2.49
C PRO A 80 7.11 -21.98 1.28
N PHE A 81 6.83 -21.04 0.40
CA PHE A 81 7.61 -20.75 -0.82
C PHE A 81 8.52 -19.52 -0.67
N SER A 82 8.56 -18.88 0.50
CA SER A 82 9.39 -17.69 0.75
C SER A 82 10.61 -18.00 1.62
N GLY A 83 11.64 -17.12 1.55
CA GLY A 83 12.87 -17.24 2.32
C GLY A 83 14.06 -17.80 1.54
N GLN A 84 13.88 -18.28 0.31
CA GLN A 84 14.97 -18.68 -0.60
C GLN A 84 15.38 -17.52 -1.52
N TYR A 85 14.42 -16.72 -1.95
CA TYR A 85 14.57 -15.54 -2.79
C TYR A 85 14.12 -14.32 -2.01
N ARG A 86 14.36 -13.13 -2.58
CA ARG A 86 13.74 -11.93 -2.06
C ARG A 86 12.30 -11.86 -2.55
N ASP A 87 11.35 -12.03 -1.65
CA ASP A 87 9.91 -12.01 -1.93
C ASP A 87 9.29 -10.82 -1.20
N THR A 88 8.69 -9.88 -1.92
CA THR A 88 8.23 -8.58 -1.40
C THR A 88 6.88 -8.16 -1.98
N ASP A 89 6.25 -7.17 -1.38
CA ASP A 89 5.02 -6.51 -1.83
C ASP A 89 3.80 -7.43 -1.98
N PRO A 90 3.51 -8.31 -1.01
CA PRO A 90 2.37 -9.19 -1.11
C PRO A 90 1.05 -8.40 -1.15
N VAL A 91 0.15 -8.80 -2.05
CA VAL A 91 -1.23 -8.31 -2.08
C VAL A 91 -2.19 -9.47 -2.31
N ALA A 92 -3.23 -9.56 -1.47
CA ALA A 92 -4.29 -10.53 -1.68
C ALA A 92 -5.18 -10.10 -2.86
N ALA A 93 -5.52 -11.05 -3.73
CA ALA A 93 -6.51 -10.81 -4.77
C ALA A 93 -7.91 -10.60 -4.13
N PRO A 94 -8.79 -9.80 -4.77
CA PRO A 94 -10.12 -9.50 -4.24
C PRO A 94 -11.00 -10.72 -3.95
N ASP A 95 -10.74 -11.84 -4.63
CA ASP A 95 -11.43 -13.12 -4.41
C ASP A 95 -10.90 -13.90 -3.19
N GLY A 96 -9.79 -13.46 -2.58
CA GLY A 96 -9.15 -14.12 -1.46
C GLY A 96 -8.50 -15.46 -1.78
N GLN A 97 -8.45 -15.87 -3.05
CA GLN A 97 -7.96 -17.17 -3.46
C GLN A 97 -6.48 -17.17 -3.86
N SER A 98 -5.90 -16.00 -4.06
CA SER A 98 -4.49 -15.88 -4.44
C SER A 98 -3.84 -14.62 -3.88
N ILE A 99 -2.51 -14.62 -3.88
CA ILE A 99 -1.70 -13.42 -3.66
C ILE A 99 -0.83 -13.16 -4.89
N LEU A 100 -0.62 -11.87 -5.16
CA LEU A 100 0.44 -11.39 -6.04
C LEU A 100 1.59 -10.89 -5.18
N PHE A 101 2.80 -11.04 -5.66
CA PHE A 101 4.00 -10.51 -5.01
C PHE A 101 5.12 -10.31 -6.01
N ALA A 102 6.10 -9.48 -5.69
CA ALA A 102 7.33 -9.36 -6.46
C ALA A 102 8.39 -10.32 -5.92
N SER A 103 9.16 -10.94 -6.83
CA SER A 103 10.26 -11.82 -6.45
C SER A 103 11.41 -11.73 -7.45
N ASP A 104 12.63 -11.85 -6.96
CA ASP A 104 13.84 -11.96 -7.78
C ASP A 104 14.21 -13.42 -8.10
N ARG A 105 13.30 -14.37 -7.84
CA ARG A 105 13.47 -15.77 -8.26
C ARG A 105 13.65 -15.85 -9.78
N PRO A 106 14.58 -16.67 -10.27
CA PRO A 106 14.90 -16.70 -11.69
C PRO A 106 13.70 -17.21 -12.51
N VAL A 107 13.30 -16.43 -13.51
CA VAL A 107 12.32 -16.86 -14.52
C VAL A 107 12.95 -17.85 -15.48
N ASN A 108 14.25 -17.66 -15.76
CA ASN A 108 15.07 -18.58 -16.54
C ASN A 108 16.55 -18.40 -16.14
N ALA A 109 17.44 -19.29 -16.63
CA ALA A 109 18.86 -19.29 -16.25
C ALA A 109 19.65 -18.01 -16.61
N LYS A 110 19.06 -17.08 -17.39
CA LYS A 110 19.69 -15.83 -17.82
C LYS A 110 19.17 -14.60 -17.06
N ASP A 111 18.00 -14.70 -16.41
CA ASP A 111 17.34 -13.57 -15.73
C ASP A 111 17.68 -13.56 -14.24
N LEU A 112 18.97 -13.40 -13.94
CA LEU A 112 19.45 -13.29 -12.57
C LEU A 112 19.13 -11.87 -12.04
N HIS A 113 18.46 -11.81 -10.87
CA HIS A 113 18.18 -10.59 -10.09
C HIS A 113 17.19 -9.59 -10.68
N ARG A 114 16.37 -9.97 -11.64
CA ARG A 114 15.26 -9.17 -12.13
C ARG A 114 14.01 -9.42 -11.28
N TRP A 115 13.38 -8.37 -10.80
CA TRP A 115 12.08 -8.46 -10.14
C TRP A 115 10.98 -8.79 -11.13
N SER A 116 10.16 -9.76 -10.80
CA SER A 116 8.99 -10.16 -11.60
C SER A 116 7.79 -10.38 -10.69
N ILE A 117 6.58 -10.23 -11.23
CA ILE A 117 5.35 -10.47 -10.50
C ILE A 117 4.97 -11.94 -10.58
N TRP A 118 4.78 -12.53 -9.43
CA TRP A 118 4.39 -13.92 -9.23
C TRP A 118 3.02 -14.00 -8.57
N ARG A 119 2.33 -15.11 -8.75
CA ARG A 119 1.07 -15.43 -8.11
C ARG A 119 1.17 -16.77 -7.41
N ALA A 120 0.79 -16.83 -6.13
CA ALA A 120 0.57 -18.06 -5.39
C ALA A 120 -0.93 -18.26 -5.15
N GLN A 121 -1.41 -19.47 -5.42
CA GLN A 121 -2.82 -19.84 -5.23
C GLN A 121 -2.99 -20.48 -3.86
N ARG A 122 -4.07 -20.12 -3.17
CA ARG A 122 -4.45 -20.75 -1.89
C ARG A 122 -5.19 -22.05 -2.15
N THR A 123 -4.92 -23.05 -1.35
CA THR A 123 -5.59 -24.36 -1.37
C THR A 123 -6.12 -24.70 0.02
N ALA A 124 -6.86 -25.80 0.13
CA ALA A 124 -7.32 -26.31 1.42
C ALA A 124 -6.18 -26.73 2.34
N SER A 125 -5.00 -27.05 1.79
CA SER A 125 -3.80 -27.50 2.51
C SER A 125 -2.71 -26.43 2.67
N GLY A 126 -2.97 -25.19 2.26
CA GLY A 126 -1.99 -24.09 2.30
C GLY A 126 -1.83 -23.40 0.96
N TRP A 127 -0.60 -23.22 0.48
CA TRP A 127 -0.27 -22.48 -0.72
C TRP A 127 0.36 -23.41 -1.79
N GLU A 128 0.01 -23.17 -3.06
CA GLU A 128 0.71 -23.77 -4.20
C GLU A 128 2.07 -23.09 -4.43
N GLU A 129 2.94 -23.78 -5.19
CA GLU A 129 4.15 -23.15 -5.72
C GLU A 129 3.79 -21.95 -6.59
N PRO A 130 4.47 -20.81 -6.39
CA PRO A 130 4.20 -19.61 -7.16
C PRO A 130 4.43 -19.79 -8.66
N LYS A 131 3.55 -19.18 -9.44
CA LYS A 131 3.66 -19.14 -10.90
C LYS A 131 3.90 -17.70 -11.36
N LEU A 132 4.77 -17.54 -12.35
CA LEU A 132 4.98 -16.24 -12.98
C LEU A 132 3.66 -15.74 -13.56
N VAL A 133 3.31 -14.48 -13.28
CA VAL A 133 2.16 -13.85 -13.95
C VAL A 133 2.48 -13.73 -15.45
N PRO A 134 1.65 -14.31 -16.33
CA PRO A 134 1.95 -14.38 -17.75
C PRO A 134 1.76 -13.05 -18.47
N GLY A 135 2.21 -13.01 -19.73
CA GLY A 135 1.94 -11.92 -20.67
C GLY A 135 2.72 -10.64 -20.39
N ALA A 136 2.12 -9.53 -20.74
CA ALA A 136 2.78 -8.23 -20.78
C ALA A 136 3.16 -7.64 -19.41
N VAL A 137 2.73 -8.25 -18.31
CA VAL A 137 3.11 -7.82 -16.96
C VAL A 137 4.63 -7.93 -16.77
N ASN A 138 5.22 -9.06 -17.17
CA ASN A 138 6.62 -9.41 -16.91
C ASN A 138 7.55 -9.37 -18.12
N ASN A 139 7.18 -8.72 -19.21
CA ASN A 139 7.95 -8.80 -20.47
C ASN A 139 9.22 -7.95 -20.48
N GLU A 140 9.26 -6.79 -19.84
CA GLU A 140 10.39 -5.87 -19.89
C GLU A 140 10.69 -5.23 -18.53
N GLY A 141 11.96 -4.90 -18.25
CA GLY A 141 12.41 -4.26 -17.01
C GLY A 141 12.12 -5.07 -15.74
N SER A 142 12.21 -4.45 -14.59
CA SER A 142 11.79 -4.99 -13.29
C SER A 142 10.35 -4.57 -12.98
N GLN A 143 9.59 -5.44 -12.33
CA GLN A 143 8.23 -5.18 -11.88
C GLN A 143 8.10 -5.42 -10.39
N VAL A 144 7.51 -4.46 -9.68
CA VAL A 144 7.29 -4.50 -8.23
C VAL A 144 5.91 -3.92 -7.89
N PHE A 145 5.46 -4.06 -6.65
CA PHE A 145 4.26 -3.44 -6.10
C PHE A 145 3.00 -3.67 -6.93
N ALA A 146 2.75 -4.92 -7.32
CA ALA A 146 1.55 -5.24 -8.06
C ALA A 146 0.30 -5.19 -7.17
N SER A 147 -0.80 -4.74 -7.75
CA SER A 147 -2.14 -4.85 -7.19
C SER A 147 -3.14 -5.22 -8.28
N ILE A 148 -4.29 -5.77 -7.89
CA ILE A 148 -5.26 -6.31 -8.83
C ILE A 148 -6.67 -5.79 -8.52
N ALA A 149 -7.36 -5.28 -9.55
CA ALA A 149 -8.75 -4.84 -9.47
C ALA A 149 -9.73 -6.04 -9.57
N ALA A 150 -10.99 -5.83 -9.21
CA ALA A 150 -12.02 -6.87 -9.25
C ALA A 150 -12.29 -7.42 -10.67
N ASN A 151 -12.03 -6.62 -11.70
CA ASN A 151 -12.13 -7.04 -13.11
C ASN A 151 -10.89 -7.81 -13.62
N GLY A 152 -9.89 -8.03 -12.76
CA GLY A 152 -8.66 -8.74 -13.09
C GLY A 152 -7.52 -7.88 -13.61
N ASN A 153 -7.73 -6.58 -13.87
CA ASN A 153 -6.67 -5.67 -14.30
C ASN A 153 -5.58 -5.59 -13.23
N ILE A 154 -4.30 -5.70 -13.63
CA ILE A 154 -3.16 -5.56 -12.73
C ILE A 154 -2.53 -4.18 -12.92
N TYR A 155 -2.29 -3.50 -11.78
CA TYR A 155 -1.50 -2.28 -11.68
C TYR A 155 -0.18 -2.62 -11.00
N PHE A 156 0.91 -2.10 -11.51
CA PHE A 156 2.25 -2.42 -11.00
C PHE A 156 3.25 -1.32 -11.33
N ALA A 157 4.32 -1.22 -10.56
CA ALA A 157 5.42 -0.32 -10.88
C ALA A 157 6.48 -1.04 -11.72
N SER A 158 7.05 -0.34 -12.69
CA SER A 158 8.10 -0.88 -13.57
C SER A 158 9.09 0.20 -14.01
N ASP A 159 10.36 -0.17 -14.15
CA ASP A 159 11.42 0.68 -14.68
C ASP A 159 11.59 0.57 -16.22
N ARG A 160 10.67 -0.19 -16.88
CA ARG A 160 10.75 -0.55 -18.31
C ARG A 160 10.89 0.62 -19.29
N LYS A 161 10.43 1.81 -18.93
CA LYS A 161 10.35 2.95 -19.85
C LYS A 161 11.51 3.93 -19.67
N THR A 162 11.77 4.31 -18.42
CA THR A 162 12.68 5.43 -18.13
C THR A 162 13.90 5.03 -17.31
N GLY A 163 13.95 3.79 -16.84
CA GLY A 163 14.90 3.33 -15.82
C GLY A 163 14.56 3.82 -14.41
N SER A 164 13.50 4.62 -14.25
CA SER A 164 12.85 4.94 -12.98
C SER A 164 11.50 4.24 -12.93
N TYR A 165 11.01 3.98 -11.72
CA TYR A 165 9.72 3.31 -11.56
C TYR A 165 8.56 4.24 -11.86
N ASP A 166 7.74 3.82 -12.82
CA ASP A 166 6.45 4.39 -13.18
C ASP A 166 5.35 3.35 -13.01
N VAL A 167 4.12 3.78 -12.78
CA VAL A 167 2.96 2.88 -12.64
C VAL A 167 2.35 2.58 -13.99
N PHE A 168 2.14 1.30 -14.23
CA PHE A 168 1.51 0.73 -15.43
C PHE A 168 0.24 -0.03 -15.07
N ARG A 169 -0.64 -0.21 -16.04
CA ARG A 169 -1.81 -1.08 -15.99
C ARG A 169 -1.75 -2.11 -17.10
N ALA A 170 -1.90 -3.40 -16.78
CA ALA A 170 -2.18 -4.46 -17.75
C ALA A 170 -3.65 -4.85 -17.64
N LYS A 171 -4.43 -4.62 -18.70
CA LYS A 171 -5.84 -5.00 -18.76
C LYS A 171 -5.96 -6.51 -18.93
N PHE A 172 -6.92 -7.12 -18.22
CA PHE A 172 -7.24 -8.52 -18.36
C PHE A 172 -8.47 -8.68 -19.26
N VAL A 173 -8.27 -9.20 -20.47
CA VAL A 173 -9.29 -9.35 -21.49
C VAL A 173 -9.23 -10.77 -22.04
N ASP A 174 -10.39 -11.45 -22.09
CA ASP A 174 -10.53 -12.81 -22.64
C ASP A 174 -9.53 -13.84 -22.08
N GLY A 175 -9.18 -13.69 -20.78
CA GLY A 175 -8.24 -14.60 -20.09
C GLY A 175 -6.76 -14.25 -20.23
N GLU A 176 -6.42 -13.14 -20.88
CA GLU A 176 -5.03 -12.75 -21.15
C GLU A 176 -4.76 -11.29 -20.71
N TYR A 177 -3.53 -11.04 -20.23
CA TYR A 177 -3.07 -9.68 -19.95
C TYR A 177 -2.62 -9.01 -21.24
N GLN A 178 -3.25 -7.89 -21.56
CA GLN A 178 -2.91 -7.04 -22.69
C GLN A 178 -1.61 -6.27 -22.43
N GLU A 179 -1.06 -5.63 -23.47
CA GLU A 179 0.12 -4.77 -23.33
C GLU A 179 -0.06 -3.73 -22.22
N ALA A 180 0.98 -3.55 -21.41
CA ALA A 180 0.91 -2.67 -20.25
C ALA A 180 0.91 -1.19 -20.67
N GLU A 181 -0.10 -0.47 -20.23
CA GLU A 181 -0.30 0.95 -20.46
C GLU A 181 0.33 1.78 -19.33
N ASP A 182 1.18 2.74 -19.66
CA ASP A 182 1.66 3.77 -18.73
C ASP A 182 0.46 4.62 -18.26
N LEU A 183 0.28 4.83 -16.95
CA LEU A 183 -0.80 5.68 -16.43
C LEU A 183 -0.61 7.18 -16.73
N GLY A 184 0.52 7.53 -17.32
CA GLY A 184 0.80 8.85 -17.82
C GLY A 184 1.27 9.86 -16.77
N PRO A 185 1.62 11.08 -17.22
CA PRO A 185 2.30 12.07 -16.39
C PRO A 185 1.44 12.64 -15.25
N ALA A 186 0.12 12.46 -15.29
CA ALA A 186 -0.76 12.87 -14.19
C ALA A 186 -0.46 12.04 -12.93
N VAL A 187 -0.31 10.72 -13.07
CA VAL A 187 0.00 9.78 -11.98
C VAL A 187 1.50 9.71 -11.73
N ASN A 188 2.29 9.43 -12.77
CA ASN A 188 3.71 9.13 -12.63
C ASN A 188 4.53 10.38 -12.31
N GLY A 189 4.18 11.54 -12.89
CA GLY A 189 4.95 12.77 -12.72
C GLY A 189 6.24 12.75 -13.54
N GLN A 190 6.92 13.89 -13.60
CA GLN A 190 8.21 13.98 -14.27
C GLN A 190 9.33 14.02 -13.23
N GLY A 191 10.31 13.11 -13.34
CA GLY A 191 11.43 13.03 -12.41
C GLY A 191 11.07 12.58 -11.00
N ILE A 192 9.94 11.89 -10.86
CA ILE A 192 9.41 11.36 -9.60
C ILE A 192 9.37 9.85 -9.73
N ALA A 193 9.96 9.12 -8.79
CA ALA A 193 9.75 7.69 -8.70
C ALA A 193 8.40 7.42 -8.01
N THR A 194 7.47 6.82 -8.78
CA THR A 194 6.14 6.44 -8.30
C THR A 194 6.06 4.93 -8.27
N PHE A 195 5.94 4.38 -7.11
CA PHE A 195 5.80 2.94 -6.91
C PHE A 195 4.76 2.68 -5.81
N GLU A 196 4.57 1.43 -5.42
CA GLU A 196 3.60 1.02 -4.39
C GLU A 196 2.15 1.34 -4.75
N ALA A 197 1.80 1.06 -6.01
CA ALA A 197 0.46 1.32 -6.51
C ALA A 197 -0.54 0.27 -6.00
N THR A 198 -1.53 0.70 -5.21
CA THR A 198 -2.65 -0.15 -4.78
C THR A 198 -3.96 0.36 -5.35
N ILE A 199 -4.50 -0.40 -6.29
CA ILE A 199 -5.76 -0.08 -6.97
C ILE A 199 -6.98 -0.42 -6.11
N ALA A 200 -7.98 0.46 -6.11
CA ALA A 200 -9.31 0.11 -5.60
C ALA A 200 -9.94 -1.02 -6.41
N PRO A 201 -10.73 -1.93 -5.80
CA PRO A 201 -11.35 -3.03 -6.54
C PRO A 201 -12.19 -2.60 -7.74
N ASP A 202 -12.83 -1.43 -7.68
CA ASP A 202 -13.66 -0.82 -8.73
C ASP A 202 -12.89 0.15 -9.65
N GLU A 203 -11.58 0.26 -9.50
CA GLU A 203 -10.69 1.19 -10.20
C GLU A 203 -11.03 2.69 -10.00
N SER A 204 -11.81 3.05 -8.98
CA SER A 204 -12.22 4.45 -8.72
C SER A 204 -11.12 5.33 -8.13
N TYR A 205 -10.09 4.74 -7.54
CA TYR A 205 -8.89 5.44 -7.04
C TYR A 205 -7.69 4.51 -6.96
N LEU A 206 -6.51 5.12 -6.89
CA LEU A 206 -5.22 4.47 -6.76
C LEU A 206 -4.46 5.11 -5.59
N LEU A 207 -4.09 4.29 -4.60
CA LEU A 207 -3.18 4.70 -3.54
C LEU A 207 -1.74 4.51 -4.01
N LEU A 208 -0.86 5.44 -3.67
CA LEU A 208 0.51 5.49 -4.16
C LEU A 208 1.48 5.80 -3.03
N GLY A 209 2.63 5.12 -3.01
CA GLY A 209 3.84 5.61 -2.36
C GLY A 209 4.72 6.36 -3.37
N SER A 210 5.30 7.47 -2.99
CA SER A 210 6.12 8.25 -3.90
C SER A 210 7.25 9.00 -3.21
N PHE A 211 8.46 8.91 -3.78
CA PHE A 211 9.61 9.70 -3.34
C PHE A 211 9.68 11.02 -4.09
N GLY A 212 9.94 12.10 -3.35
CA GLY A 212 10.19 13.42 -3.93
C GLY A 212 8.96 14.16 -4.47
N ARG A 213 7.77 13.57 -4.42
CA ARG A 213 6.53 14.23 -4.85
C ARG A 213 6.15 15.36 -3.87
N GLN A 214 5.76 16.50 -4.41
CA GLN A 214 5.33 17.65 -3.62
C GLN A 214 3.82 17.91 -3.72
N PRO A 215 3.16 18.35 -2.63
CA PRO A 215 3.73 18.53 -1.29
C PRO A 215 4.03 17.20 -0.61
N GLY A 216 5.15 17.11 0.12
CA GLY A 216 5.54 15.96 0.93
C GLY A 216 5.98 16.39 2.32
N LEU A 217 5.96 15.47 3.29
CA LEU A 217 6.36 15.68 4.68
C LEU A 217 7.67 14.94 5.00
N GLY A 218 7.83 13.74 4.44
CA GLY A 218 8.95 12.85 4.67
C GLY A 218 9.75 12.49 3.41
N ASN A 219 10.55 11.44 3.51
CA ASN A 219 11.32 10.91 2.39
C ASN A 219 10.44 10.19 1.36
N SER A 220 9.43 9.47 1.84
CA SER A 220 8.36 8.88 1.04
C SER A 220 7.04 9.16 1.74
N ASP A 221 6.05 9.57 0.97
CA ASP A 221 4.71 9.85 1.45
C ASP A 221 3.67 9.08 0.64
N LEU A 222 2.51 8.88 1.26
CA LEU A 222 1.34 8.29 0.65
C LEU A 222 0.44 9.34 -0.01
N TYR A 223 -0.08 8.99 -1.17
CA TYR A 223 -0.95 9.83 -2.00
C TYR A 223 -2.14 9.01 -2.50
N VAL A 224 -3.16 9.70 -2.97
CA VAL A 224 -4.28 9.11 -3.70
C VAL A 224 -4.50 9.84 -5.02
N SER A 225 -4.67 9.09 -6.11
CA SER A 225 -5.15 9.57 -7.40
C SER A 225 -6.56 9.04 -7.62
N PHE A 226 -7.50 9.89 -8.00
CA PHE A 226 -8.86 9.48 -8.33
C PHE A 226 -9.00 9.26 -9.83
N ASN A 227 -9.78 8.27 -10.20
CA ASN A 227 -10.16 7.98 -11.57
C ASN A 227 -11.56 8.57 -11.82
N ASP A 228 -11.64 9.49 -12.75
CA ASP A 228 -12.90 10.10 -13.17
C ASP A 228 -13.17 9.70 -14.61
N GLU A 229 -14.09 8.76 -14.80
CA GLU A 229 -14.50 8.21 -16.12
C GLU A 229 -13.31 7.71 -16.98
N GLY A 230 -12.32 7.09 -16.37
CA GLY A 230 -11.12 6.56 -17.04
C GLY A 230 -9.94 7.54 -17.10
N VAL A 231 -10.10 8.75 -16.60
CA VAL A 231 -9.05 9.78 -16.54
C VAL A 231 -8.49 9.88 -15.12
N TRP A 232 -7.21 9.58 -14.98
CA TRP A 232 -6.52 9.68 -13.69
C TRP A 232 -6.20 11.13 -13.34
N GLY A 233 -6.63 11.55 -12.16
CA GLY A 233 -6.30 12.84 -11.60
C GLY A 233 -4.87 12.90 -11.03
N LYS A 234 -4.38 14.14 -10.79
CA LYS A 234 -3.10 14.34 -10.11
C LYS A 234 -3.17 13.83 -8.66
N PRO A 235 -2.19 13.04 -8.19
CA PRO A 235 -2.18 12.53 -6.83
C PRO A 235 -2.20 13.63 -5.76
N VAL A 236 -2.97 13.39 -4.71
CA VAL A 236 -3.14 14.25 -3.54
C VAL A 236 -2.50 13.59 -2.33
N ASN A 237 -1.67 14.33 -1.58
CA ASN A 237 -1.05 13.87 -0.34
C ASN A 237 -2.11 13.55 0.72
N LEU A 238 -1.97 12.41 1.42
CA LEU A 238 -2.95 11.96 2.42
C LEU A 238 -2.91 12.76 3.74
N GLY A 239 -1.95 13.68 3.88
CA GLY A 239 -1.87 14.59 5.01
C GLY A 239 -1.14 14.04 6.24
N PRO A 240 -0.98 14.90 7.28
CA PRO A 240 -0.10 14.64 8.42
C PRO A 240 -0.63 13.60 9.42
N GLN A 241 -1.88 13.16 9.30
CA GLN A 241 -2.41 12.04 10.08
C GLN A 241 -1.91 10.69 9.58
N ILE A 242 -1.51 10.63 8.31
CA ILE A 242 -0.99 9.44 7.62
C ILE A 242 0.52 9.59 7.42
N ASN A 243 0.94 10.66 6.76
CA ASN A 243 2.33 10.92 6.42
C ASN A 243 3.06 11.63 7.55
N THR A 244 4.30 11.24 7.79
CA THR A 244 5.18 11.77 8.83
C THR A 244 6.46 12.34 8.23
N ARG A 245 7.43 12.68 9.06
CA ARG A 245 8.77 13.07 8.62
C ARG A 245 9.65 11.87 8.22
N ALA A 246 9.25 10.66 8.65
CA ALA A 246 9.89 9.41 8.28
C ALA A 246 9.44 8.95 6.87
N ARG A 247 9.63 7.68 6.56
CA ARG A 247 9.04 7.07 5.37
C ARG A 247 7.68 6.48 5.74
N ASP A 248 6.67 6.80 4.94
CA ASP A 248 5.33 6.23 4.99
C ASP A 248 5.05 5.63 3.60
N TYR A 249 4.81 4.31 3.52
CA TYR A 249 4.84 3.58 2.25
C TYR A 249 4.00 2.29 2.29
N SER A 250 4.01 1.53 1.19
CA SER A 250 3.29 0.25 1.02
C SER A 250 1.81 0.30 1.41
N PRO A 251 1.00 1.21 0.83
CA PRO A 251 -0.42 1.28 1.14
C PRO A 251 -1.13 0.01 0.69
N ARG A 252 -2.10 -0.49 1.49
CA ARG A 252 -2.97 -1.61 1.14
C ARG A 252 -4.40 -1.29 1.57
N ILE A 253 -5.36 -1.78 0.81
CA ILE A 253 -6.79 -1.65 1.10
C ILE A 253 -7.26 -2.97 1.70
N SER A 254 -8.01 -2.93 2.82
CA SER A 254 -8.65 -4.13 3.33
C SER A 254 -9.68 -4.67 2.34
N GLY A 255 -9.91 -5.98 2.34
CA GLY A 255 -10.86 -6.60 1.41
C GLY A 255 -12.30 -6.10 1.54
N ASP A 256 -12.69 -5.58 2.72
CA ASP A 256 -13.99 -4.94 2.95
C ASP A 256 -14.01 -3.44 2.61
N GLY A 257 -12.88 -2.89 2.13
CA GLY A 257 -12.73 -1.48 1.76
C GLY A 257 -12.74 -0.48 2.91
N LYS A 258 -12.71 -0.93 4.17
CA LYS A 258 -12.86 -0.04 5.33
C LYS A 258 -11.56 0.52 5.85
N TRP A 259 -10.45 -0.15 5.62
CA TRP A 259 -9.15 0.18 6.21
C TRP A 259 -8.10 0.44 5.15
N LEU A 260 -7.31 1.48 5.38
CA LEU A 260 -6.00 1.68 4.79
C LEU A 260 -4.97 1.07 5.74
N TYR A 261 -4.21 0.09 5.27
CA TYR A 261 -3.01 -0.44 5.90
C TYR A 261 -1.80 0.21 5.24
N PHE A 262 -0.75 0.45 5.99
CA PHE A 262 0.49 0.99 5.45
C PHE A 262 1.68 0.71 6.36
N THR A 263 2.87 0.83 5.83
CA THR A 263 4.11 0.78 6.58
C THR A 263 4.57 2.17 6.93
N SER A 264 5.11 2.34 8.12
CA SER A 264 5.71 3.61 8.56
C SER A 264 6.96 3.36 9.39
N GLU A 265 8.01 4.13 9.10
CA GLU A 265 9.25 4.18 9.88
C GLU A 265 9.19 5.25 10.99
N ARG A 266 7.97 5.75 11.32
CA ARG A 266 7.77 6.71 12.41
C ARG A 266 8.26 6.14 13.73
N GLY A 267 8.94 6.96 14.50
CA GLY A 267 9.49 6.46 15.75
C GLY A 267 10.17 7.52 16.60
N PHE A 268 10.88 7.07 17.60
CA PHE A 268 11.53 7.94 18.60
C PHE A 268 12.51 8.95 17.98
N LEU A 269 13.02 8.72 16.76
CA LEU A 269 13.89 9.64 16.04
C LEU A 269 13.16 10.85 15.47
N ASP A 270 11.85 10.77 15.27
CA ASP A 270 11.03 11.84 14.69
C ASP A 270 10.54 12.85 15.73
N GLU A 271 10.62 12.49 17.00
CA GLU A 271 10.20 13.35 18.09
C GLU A 271 11.22 14.49 18.32
N LYS A 272 10.68 15.71 18.51
CA LYS A 272 11.52 16.84 18.90
C LYS A 272 12.08 16.61 20.31
N ARG A 273 13.41 16.67 20.43
CA ARG A 273 14.08 16.48 21.71
C ARG A 273 14.42 17.79 22.39
N GLU A 274 14.25 17.78 23.69
CA GLU A 274 14.71 18.87 24.55
C GLU A 274 16.17 18.71 24.96
N GLN A 275 16.66 17.46 25.02
CA GLN A 275 18.02 17.12 25.44
C GLN A 275 18.68 16.16 24.43
N PRO A 276 20.02 16.20 24.28
CA PRO A 276 20.78 15.23 23.49
C PRO A 276 20.61 13.80 24.03
N TYR A 277 20.74 12.81 23.15
CA TYR A 277 20.79 11.42 23.59
C TYR A 277 22.03 11.14 24.48
N SER A 278 21.80 10.31 25.50
CA SER A 278 22.85 9.48 26.09
C SER A 278 22.97 8.17 25.31
N VAL A 279 24.09 7.46 25.44
CA VAL A 279 24.23 6.11 24.87
C VAL A 279 23.10 5.18 25.38
N GLN A 280 22.75 5.29 26.65
CA GLN A 280 21.71 4.49 27.27
C GLN A 280 20.31 4.79 26.63
N SER A 281 19.91 6.06 26.51
CA SER A 281 18.64 6.43 25.94
C SER A 281 18.56 6.09 24.46
N LEU A 282 19.68 6.24 23.72
CA LEU A 282 19.75 5.80 22.33
C LEU A 282 19.59 4.27 22.21
N SER A 283 20.29 3.50 23.05
CA SER A 283 20.18 2.03 23.03
C SER A 283 18.76 1.54 23.35
N LEU A 284 18.08 2.18 24.29
CA LEU A 284 16.67 1.86 24.61
C LEU A 284 15.75 2.17 23.42
N GLY A 285 15.94 3.32 22.76
CA GLY A 285 15.18 3.67 21.56
C GLY A 285 15.40 2.67 20.42
N LEU A 286 16.65 2.30 20.15
CA LEU A 286 16.99 1.32 19.11
C LEU A 286 16.47 -0.09 19.40
N ALA A 287 16.23 -0.43 20.66
CA ALA A 287 15.61 -1.71 21.06
C ALA A 287 14.07 -1.65 21.14
N SER A 288 13.46 -0.50 20.95
CA SER A 288 12.00 -0.35 20.98
C SER A 288 11.37 -0.78 19.66
N ILE A 289 10.05 -1.02 19.67
CA ILE A 289 9.27 -1.30 18.46
C ILE A 289 9.32 -0.09 17.50
N THR A 290 9.25 1.12 18.04
CA THR A 290 9.31 2.37 17.26
C THR A 290 10.75 2.86 17.07
N ASN A 291 11.64 1.97 16.69
CA ASN A 291 13.09 2.23 16.56
C ASN A 291 13.49 2.94 15.25
N GLY A 292 12.54 3.26 14.38
CA GLY A 292 12.78 3.88 13.08
C GLY A 292 12.87 2.86 11.93
N LEU A 293 12.65 1.57 12.20
CA LEU A 293 12.38 0.55 11.19
C LEU A 293 10.89 0.51 10.86
N GLY A 294 10.53 -0.21 9.79
CA GLY A 294 9.15 -0.33 9.33
C GLY A 294 8.27 -1.06 10.35
N ASN A 295 7.10 -0.51 10.59
CA ASN A 295 6.01 -1.14 11.35
C ASN A 295 4.70 -0.98 10.59
N LEU A 296 3.77 -1.89 10.83
CA LEU A 296 2.48 -1.89 10.17
C LEU A 296 1.45 -1.06 10.93
N TYR A 297 0.77 -0.17 10.21
CA TYR A 297 -0.27 0.69 10.73
C TYR A 297 -1.56 0.55 9.93
N ARG A 298 -2.69 0.94 10.52
CA ARG A 298 -3.97 1.06 9.82
C ARG A 298 -4.72 2.31 10.26
N VAL A 299 -5.61 2.76 9.39
CA VAL A 299 -6.55 3.86 9.66
C VAL A 299 -7.85 3.61 8.89
N PRO A 300 -9.03 4.08 9.36
CA PRO A 300 -10.24 4.02 8.56
C PRO A 300 -10.06 4.74 7.21
N LEU A 301 -10.35 4.05 6.11
CA LEU A 301 -10.05 4.55 4.76
C LEU A 301 -11.01 5.64 4.30
N GLU A 302 -12.28 5.54 4.65
CA GLU A 302 -13.31 6.44 4.13
C GLU A 302 -13.09 7.92 4.53
N PRO A 303 -12.75 8.28 5.80
CA PRO A 303 -12.38 9.67 6.14
C PRO A 303 -11.15 10.18 5.37
N VAL A 304 -10.17 9.31 5.09
CA VAL A 304 -8.97 9.65 4.30
C VAL A 304 -9.36 10.04 2.88
N LEU A 305 -10.14 9.19 2.20
CA LEU A 305 -10.59 9.45 0.83
C LEU A 305 -11.48 10.68 0.73
N ARG A 306 -12.39 10.89 1.68
CA ARG A 306 -13.28 12.05 1.73
C ARG A 306 -12.49 13.36 1.88
N THR A 307 -11.51 13.37 2.80
CA THR A 307 -10.63 14.53 2.99
C THR A 307 -9.82 14.83 1.72
N ALA A 308 -9.27 13.82 1.07
CA ALA A 308 -8.54 13.98 -0.18
C ALA A 308 -9.44 14.50 -1.32
N ARG A 309 -10.69 14.02 -1.45
CA ARG A 309 -11.65 14.54 -2.45
C ARG A 309 -11.98 16.00 -2.24
N LYS A 310 -12.16 16.45 -0.98
CA LYS A 310 -12.35 17.87 -0.66
C LYS A 310 -11.16 18.73 -1.09
N GLN A 311 -9.93 18.24 -0.94
CA GLN A 311 -8.73 18.95 -1.41
C GLN A 311 -8.70 19.07 -2.95
N VAL A 312 -9.14 18.06 -3.69
CA VAL A 312 -9.26 18.12 -5.16
C VAL A 312 -10.28 19.17 -5.57
N ALA A 313 -11.48 19.13 -4.96
CA ALA A 313 -12.55 20.09 -5.27
C ALA A 313 -12.16 21.56 -4.99
N ALA A 314 -11.48 21.82 -3.87
CA ALA A 314 -11.01 23.16 -3.52
C ALA A 314 -9.96 23.70 -4.51
N LYS A 315 -9.06 22.84 -5.01
CA LYS A 315 -8.05 23.23 -6.03
C LYS A 315 -8.68 23.54 -7.38
N SER A 316 -9.74 22.83 -7.77
CA SER A 316 -10.47 23.05 -9.03
C SER A 316 -11.22 24.40 -9.01
N GLN A 317 -11.75 24.82 -7.86
CA GLN A 317 -12.42 26.11 -7.71
C GLN A 317 -11.44 27.29 -7.77
N ASN A 318 -10.26 27.16 -7.17
CA ASN A 318 -9.23 28.21 -7.16
C ASN A 318 -8.45 28.32 -8.50
N GLY A 319 -8.46 27.28 -9.36
CA GLY A 319 -7.82 27.28 -10.67
C GLY A 319 -8.63 27.94 -11.80
N ASN A 320 -9.93 28.19 -11.60
CA ASN A 320 -10.81 28.82 -12.59
C ASN A 320 -10.97 30.35 -12.41
N GLY A 321 -10.20 30.96 -11.51
CA GLY A 321 -10.25 32.39 -11.19
C GLY A 321 -9.02 33.21 -11.62
N GLY A 322 -8.20 32.67 -12.56
CA GLY A 322 -7.01 33.35 -13.05
C GLY A 322 -7.04 33.63 -14.55
#